data_24dea0fdf9d4701a6ed4089049f80360
#
_entry.id   24dea0fdf9d4701a6ed4089049f80360
#
_cell.length_a   1.000
_cell.length_b   1.000
_cell.length_c   1.000
_cell.angle_alpha   90.00
_cell.angle_beta   90.00
_cell.angle_gamma   90.00
#
_symmetry.space_group_name_H-M   'P 1'
#
loop_
_entity.id
_entity.type
_entity.pdbx_description
1 polymer ?
#
loop_
_entity_poly.entity_id
_entity_poly.type
_entity_poly.pdbx_seq_one_letter_code
_entity_poly.pdbx_strand_id
1 'polypeptide(L)'
;MCHKKKSQKEENIGFIMTQHVKNGLKYVQNGWIYISVHGDARERGFAYGELCAAEFKNIQTMLKFYMLESYGHEWSYFITEINDDFKRMTQKDFPEFYEEMVGIAKGCNSRGTETTVDEILAWNFYCSIPYWFSTRTEGRIGKEGGGSKGAADKCSAFMAVGDYTEDGQIVCAHNSFTDFIDGQYSNVILDLNPTNGHRFIMQTSPCWIWSGTDIFVTAKGIIGTETTIGGFFPYEKKIPIGYRIRKAMQYGNTLDEYVDILLEGNSGDYANSWLFGDTNTNEILRIELGLKYHNVERTKNGVFIGFNAPYDPRIRNLECNNTGFYDIRRHQGARLVRLNELMEENKGRLNVHIAKKIIADHYDVYLHKNNNPCSRTVCSHYDLDAREYMSQADRPKPFAPRGAVDGFVVDTNLAKKMSLIGRFGNSCGTAFFKDQFCDEHIQWNIFRPYLLDRPSQKWTEFSITDGTDLKTNSNFTDWNYEIDGSTDMHTKTNTSTHKNTKTRRRRLFKRKNKNTMSSKVI
;
A
#
# COMPACT_ATOMS: atom_id res chain seq x y z
N MET A 1 -33.86 -38.97 -34.09
CA MET A 1 -33.99 -37.52 -33.94
C MET A 1 -33.54 -37.16 -32.53
N CYS A 2 -32.33 -36.67 -32.41
CA CYS A 2 -31.71 -36.37 -31.11
C CYS A 2 -31.60 -34.83 -30.98
N HIS A 3 -32.44 -34.25 -30.15
CA HIS A 3 -32.42 -32.79 -29.88
C HIS A 3 -31.25 -32.45 -28.96
N LYS A 4 -30.22 -31.78 -29.50
CA LYS A 4 -29.17 -31.12 -28.74
C LYS A 4 -29.79 -29.89 -28.06
N LYS A 5 -29.97 -29.93 -26.75
CA LYS A 5 -30.21 -28.73 -25.92
C LYS A 5 -28.88 -27.95 -25.86
N LYS A 6 -28.84 -26.78 -26.49
CA LYS A 6 -27.83 -25.74 -26.21
C LYS A 6 -28.13 -25.17 -24.82
N SER A 7 -27.23 -25.40 -23.84
CA SER A 7 -27.24 -24.67 -22.59
C SER A 7 -26.74 -23.25 -22.86
N GLN A 8 -27.62 -22.27 -22.83
CA GLN A 8 -27.27 -20.88 -22.68
C GLN A 8 -26.69 -20.73 -21.25
N LYS A 9 -25.38 -20.52 -21.15
CA LYS A 9 -24.80 -19.91 -19.96
C LYS A 9 -25.29 -18.47 -19.94
N GLU A 10 -26.29 -18.17 -19.14
CA GLU A 10 -26.56 -16.79 -18.70
C GLU A 10 -25.35 -16.34 -17.88
N GLU A 11 -24.53 -15.47 -18.45
CA GLU A 11 -23.60 -14.67 -17.67
C GLU A 11 -24.45 -13.76 -16.79
N ASN A 12 -24.49 -14.07 -15.50
CA ASN A 12 -25.01 -13.16 -14.48
C ASN A 12 -24.12 -11.91 -14.50
N ILE A 13 -24.49 -10.92 -15.28
CA ILE A 13 -23.98 -9.56 -15.20
C ILE A 13 -24.57 -8.99 -13.91
N GLY A 14 -23.87 -9.18 -12.79
CA GLY A 14 -24.24 -8.57 -11.51
C GLY A 14 -24.30 -7.05 -11.70
N PHE A 15 -25.44 -6.46 -11.37
CA PHE A 15 -25.60 -5.01 -11.38
C PHE A 15 -24.64 -4.41 -10.35
N ILE A 16 -23.73 -3.53 -10.80
CA ILE A 16 -22.87 -2.74 -9.92
C ILE A 16 -23.72 -1.58 -9.38
N MET A 17 -23.88 -1.51 -8.07
CA MET A 17 -24.58 -0.39 -7.43
C MET A 17 -23.65 0.82 -7.43
N THR A 18 -24.14 1.96 -7.95
CA THR A 18 -23.38 3.19 -8.10
C THR A 18 -24.02 4.30 -7.28
N GLN A 19 -23.23 4.96 -6.43
CA GLN A 19 -23.59 6.19 -5.73
C GLN A 19 -23.19 7.38 -6.59
N HIS A 20 -24.11 8.35 -6.79
CA HIS A 20 -23.84 9.58 -7.50
C HIS A 20 -23.94 10.79 -6.57
N VAL A 21 -23.01 11.72 -6.73
CA VAL A 21 -23.02 13.04 -6.10
C VAL A 21 -22.76 14.11 -7.17
N LYS A 22 -22.92 15.38 -6.80
CA LYS A 22 -22.47 16.46 -7.70
C LYS A 22 -20.94 16.31 -7.90
N ASN A 23 -20.50 16.29 -9.15
CA ASN A 23 -19.09 16.17 -9.56
C ASN A 23 -18.43 14.83 -9.23
N GLY A 24 -19.19 13.75 -8.99
CA GLY A 24 -18.57 12.47 -8.76
C GLY A 24 -19.51 11.27 -8.69
N LEU A 25 -18.91 10.09 -8.74
CA LEU A 25 -19.57 8.80 -8.55
C LEU A 25 -18.66 7.81 -7.83
N LYS A 26 -19.27 6.82 -7.18
CA LYS A 26 -18.60 5.71 -6.49
C LYS A 26 -19.31 4.41 -6.78
N TYR A 27 -18.54 3.32 -6.94
CA TYR A 27 -19.03 1.95 -6.86
C TYR A 27 -17.99 1.03 -6.22
N VAL A 28 -18.41 -0.16 -5.76
CA VAL A 28 -17.55 -1.15 -5.15
C VAL A 28 -17.54 -2.40 -6.03
N GLN A 29 -16.34 -2.94 -6.31
CA GLN A 29 -16.16 -4.15 -7.10
C GLN A 29 -14.93 -4.94 -6.64
N ASN A 30 -15.10 -6.21 -6.27
CA ASN A 30 -14.02 -7.11 -5.89
C ASN A 30 -13.08 -6.53 -4.83
N GLY A 31 -13.63 -5.88 -3.79
CA GLY A 31 -12.88 -5.28 -2.70
C GLY A 31 -12.34 -3.87 -2.99
N TRP A 32 -12.39 -3.42 -4.25
CA TRP A 32 -12.00 -2.07 -4.64
C TRP A 32 -13.18 -1.10 -4.57
N ILE A 33 -12.89 0.13 -4.18
CA ILE A 33 -13.77 1.28 -4.23
C ILE A 33 -13.33 2.14 -5.41
N TYR A 34 -14.09 2.11 -6.50
CA TYR A 34 -13.86 3.02 -7.62
C TYR A 34 -14.57 4.35 -7.36
N ILE A 35 -13.84 5.43 -7.54
CA ILE A 35 -14.36 6.79 -7.42
C ILE A 35 -13.90 7.59 -8.63
N SER A 36 -14.85 8.27 -9.29
CA SER A 36 -14.55 9.27 -10.30
C SER A 36 -15.00 10.64 -9.81
N VAL A 37 -14.10 11.63 -9.86
CA VAL A 37 -14.39 13.01 -9.47
C VAL A 37 -13.83 14.01 -10.50
N HIS A 38 -14.54 15.15 -10.67
CA HIS A 38 -14.15 16.17 -11.64
C HIS A 38 -14.45 17.58 -11.13
N GLY A 39 -13.91 18.57 -11.83
CA GLY A 39 -14.16 19.98 -11.55
C GLY A 39 -12.98 20.72 -10.94
N ASP A 40 -13.24 21.90 -10.38
CA ASP A 40 -12.23 22.67 -9.68
C ASP A 40 -11.81 21.98 -8.36
N ALA A 41 -10.73 22.46 -7.76
CA ALA A 41 -10.15 21.81 -6.59
C ALA A 41 -11.14 21.62 -5.45
N ARG A 42 -11.94 22.64 -5.14
CA ARG A 42 -12.91 22.59 -4.04
C ARG A 42 -14.12 21.71 -4.37
N GLU A 43 -14.60 21.74 -5.61
CA GLU A 43 -15.75 20.94 -6.06
C GLU A 43 -15.41 19.45 -6.10
N ARG A 44 -14.29 19.07 -6.75
CA ARG A 44 -13.87 17.66 -6.80
C ARG A 44 -13.47 17.13 -5.42
N GLY A 45 -12.84 17.98 -4.58
CA GLY A 45 -12.54 17.64 -3.19
C GLY A 45 -13.81 17.39 -2.38
N PHE A 46 -14.84 18.23 -2.52
CA PHE A 46 -16.12 18.03 -1.86
C PHE A 46 -16.77 16.70 -2.28
N ALA A 47 -16.84 16.42 -3.58
CA ALA A 47 -17.38 15.16 -4.09
C ALA A 47 -16.59 13.96 -3.56
N TYR A 48 -15.27 14.04 -3.53
CA TYR A 48 -14.41 12.97 -3.02
C TYR A 48 -14.64 12.71 -1.53
N GLY A 49 -14.67 13.78 -0.70
CA GLY A 49 -14.95 13.66 0.72
C GLY A 49 -16.38 13.13 1.01
N GLU A 50 -17.37 13.58 0.24
CA GLU A 50 -18.74 13.08 0.34
C GLU A 50 -18.83 11.58 0.04
N LEU A 51 -18.11 11.10 -0.97
CA LEU A 51 -18.08 9.70 -1.39
C LEU A 51 -17.23 8.79 -0.47
N CYS A 52 -16.24 9.34 0.26
CA CYS A 52 -15.33 8.60 1.13
C CYS A 52 -15.62 8.75 2.63
N ALA A 53 -16.69 9.46 3.01
CA ALA A 53 -16.93 9.82 4.41
C ALA A 53 -16.97 8.62 5.37
N ALA A 54 -17.61 7.53 4.98
CA ALA A 54 -17.71 6.32 5.79
C ALA A 54 -16.34 5.64 5.98
N GLU A 55 -15.59 5.52 4.90
CA GLU A 55 -14.25 4.93 4.93
C GLU A 55 -13.29 5.79 5.76
N PHE A 56 -13.39 7.12 5.66
CA PHE A 56 -12.55 8.02 6.42
C PHE A 56 -12.85 7.96 7.94
N LYS A 57 -14.11 7.78 8.33
CA LYS A 57 -14.47 7.54 9.74
C LYS A 57 -13.77 6.30 10.31
N ASN A 58 -13.69 5.23 9.54
CA ASN A 58 -12.95 4.03 9.94
C ASN A 58 -11.44 4.29 10.07
N ILE A 59 -10.88 5.07 9.13
CA ILE A 59 -9.48 5.50 9.18
C ILE A 59 -9.19 6.33 10.42
N GLN A 60 -10.06 7.27 10.80
CA GLN A 60 -9.91 8.06 12.04
C GLN A 60 -9.88 7.14 13.29
N THR A 61 -10.69 6.10 13.32
CA THR A 61 -10.70 5.12 14.42
C THR A 61 -9.39 4.33 14.46
N MET A 62 -8.91 3.87 13.31
CA MET A 62 -7.62 3.19 13.17
C MET A 62 -6.46 4.10 13.58
N LEU A 63 -6.41 5.34 13.12
CA LEU A 63 -5.33 6.28 13.41
C LEU A 63 -5.19 6.58 14.90
N LYS A 64 -6.29 6.71 15.65
CA LYS A 64 -6.25 6.90 17.12
C LYS A 64 -5.50 5.77 17.82
N PHE A 65 -5.71 4.54 17.41
CA PHE A 65 -5.01 3.38 17.97
C PHE A 65 -3.58 3.25 17.42
N TYR A 66 -3.45 3.25 16.10
CA TYR A 66 -2.20 2.86 15.45
C TYR A 66 -1.08 3.89 15.64
N MET A 67 -1.40 5.17 15.72
CA MET A 67 -0.41 6.23 15.98
C MET A 67 0.10 6.16 17.42
N LEU A 68 -0.79 5.91 18.38
CA LEU A 68 -0.39 5.72 19.78
C LEU A 68 0.50 4.47 19.93
N GLU A 69 0.12 3.35 19.34
CA GLU A 69 0.88 2.09 19.40
C GLU A 69 2.25 2.20 18.69
N SER A 70 2.31 2.89 17.55
CA SER A 70 3.52 2.97 16.74
C SER A 70 4.51 4.05 17.19
N TYR A 71 4.02 5.16 17.72
CA TYR A 71 4.82 6.36 18.01
C TYR A 71 4.72 6.84 19.46
N GLY A 72 3.79 6.31 20.26
CA GLY A 72 3.56 6.75 21.64
C GLY A 72 2.85 8.11 21.77
N HIS A 73 2.26 8.60 20.68
CA HIS A 73 1.51 9.86 20.63
C HIS A 73 0.14 9.65 19.99
N GLU A 74 -0.85 10.37 20.52
CA GLU A 74 -2.20 10.37 19.94
C GLU A 74 -2.22 11.02 18.55
N TRP A 75 -3.21 10.69 17.74
CA TRP A 75 -3.38 11.28 16.40
C TRP A 75 -3.51 12.80 16.42
N SER A 76 -4.13 13.37 17.45
CA SER A 76 -4.25 14.81 17.67
C SER A 76 -2.90 15.55 17.72
N TYR A 77 -1.88 14.93 18.31
CA TYR A 77 -0.51 15.44 18.31
C TYR A 77 0.01 15.63 16.87
N PHE A 78 -0.16 14.60 16.03
CA PHE A 78 0.30 14.66 14.62
C PHE A 78 -0.48 15.71 13.83
N ILE A 79 -1.79 15.85 14.05
CA ILE A 79 -2.58 16.90 13.41
C ILE A 79 -2.00 18.27 13.74
N THR A 80 -1.76 18.57 15.01
CA THR A 80 -1.23 19.86 15.45
C THR A 80 0.15 20.15 14.87
N GLU A 81 1.10 19.26 15.12
CA GLU A 81 2.51 19.49 14.80
C GLU A 81 2.80 19.51 13.28
N ILE A 82 2.10 18.68 12.51
CA ILE A 82 2.22 18.68 11.05
C ILE A 82 1.65 19.98 10.46
N ASN A 83 0.53 20.48 11.00
CA ASN A 83 -0.04 21.73 10.52
C ASN A 83 0.82 22.95 10.90
N ASP A 84 1.42 22.98 12.09
CA ASP A 84 2.37 24.02 12.48
C ASP A 84 3.57 24.07 11.54
N ASP A 85 4.00 22.90 11.06
CA ASP A 85 5.13 22.80 10.15
C ASP A 85 4.79 23.07 8.68
N PHE A 86 3.64 22.64 8.17
CA PHE A 86 3.39 22.56 6.72
C PHE A 86 2.16 23.32 6.21
N LYS A 87 1.19 23.69 7.06
CA LYS A 87 -0.05 24.32 6.61
C LYS A 87 0.20 25.64 5.83
N ARG A 88 1.06 26.50 6.38
CA ARG A 88 1.37 27.79 5.73
C ARG A 88 2.04 27.60 4.37
N MET A 89 2.97 26.65 4.24
CA MET A 89 3.61 26.32 2.97
C MET A 89 2.59 25.78 1.99
N THR A 90 1.72 24.85 2.43
CA THR A 90 0.67 24.26 1.58
C THR A 90 -0.28 25.33 1.04
N GLN A 91 -0.74 26.25 1.90
CA GLN A 91 -1.62 27.34 1.49
C GLN A 91 -0.98 28.29 0.47
N LYS A 92 0.33 28.57 0.63
CA LYS A 92 1.05 29.52 -0.20
C LYS A 92 1.52 28.91 -1.53
N ASP A 93 2.16 27.73 -1.44
CA ASP A 93 2.91 27.17 -2.57
C ASP A 93 2.12 26.10 -3.32
N PHE A 94 1.06 25.54 -2.69
CA PHE A 94 0.15 24.54 -3.26
C PHE A 94 -1.33 24.88 -2.99
N PRO A 95 -1.79 26.11 -3.32
CA PRO A 95 -3.13 26.56 -2.97
C PRO A 95 -4.23 25.66 -3.54
N GLU A 96 -4.07 25.10 -4.73
CA GLU A 96 -5.01 24.18 -5.35
C GLU A 96 -5.17 22.90 -4.52
N PHE A 97 -4.08 22.31 -4.05
CA PHE A 97 -4.13 21.10 -3.24
C PHE A 97 -4.74 21.38 -1.86
N TYR A 98 -4.46 22.55 -1.29
CA TYR A 98 -5.09 22.97 -0.05
C TYR A 98 -6.62 23.14 -0.22
N GLU A 99 -7.07 23.77 -1.31
CA GLU A 99 -8.50 23.93 -1.61
C GLU A 99 -9.19 22.58 -1.86
N GLU A 100 -8.52 21.62 -2.47
CA GLU A 100 -9.03 20.25 -2.63
C GLU A 100 -9.21 19.59 -1.26
N MET A 101 -8.24 19.71 -0.34
CA MET A 101 -8.35 19.21 1.03
C MET A 101 -9.45 19.92 1.84
N VAL A 102 -9.65 21.23 1.64
CA VAL A 102 -10.80 21.97 2.21
C VAL A 102 -12.12 21.40 1.71
N GLY A 103 -12.18 21.09 0.41
CA GLY A 103 -13.32 20.41 -0.20
C GLY A 103 -13.60 19.07 0.44
N ILE A 104 -12.56 18.21 0.55
CA ILE A 104 -12.65 16.87 1.18
C ILE A 104 -13.22 16.95 2.60
N ALA A 105 -12.66 17.83 3.44
CA ALA A 105 -13.15 17.99 4.80
C ALA A 105 -14.64 18.38 4.84
N LYS A 106 -15.07 19.31 3.99
CA LYS A 106 -16.47 19.71 3.89
C LYS A 106 -17.37 18.59 3.39
N GLY A 107 -16.91 17.80 2.42
CA GLY A 107 -17.62 16.65 1.89
C GLY A 107 -17.83 15.58 2.96
N CYS A 108 -16.82 15.21 3.72
CA CYS A 108 -16.92 14.29 4.85
C CYS A 108 -17.95 14.78 5.89
N ASN A 109 -17.86 16.07 6.29
CA ASN A 109 -18.78 16.67 7.25
C ASN A 109 -20.23 16.67 6.76
N SER A 110 -20.49 16.81 5.44
CA SER A 110 -21.83 16.77 4.87
C SER A 110 -22.51 15.41 5.04
N ARG A 111 -21.74 14.36 5.27
CA ARG A 111 -22.20 12.98 5.52
C ARG A 111 -22.07 12.54 6.98
N GLY A 112 -21.81 13.47 7.89
CA GLY A 112 -21.74 13.20 9.33
C GLY A 112 -20.42 12.60 9.82
N THR A 113 -19.36 12.62 8.99
CA THR A 113 -18.00 12.30 9.42
C THR A 113 -17.27 13.59 9.77
N GLU A 114 -17.24 13.91 11.07
CA GLU A 114 -16.62 15.12 11.57
C GLU A 114 -15.11 15.09 11.31
N THR A 115 -14.62 16.10 10.62
CA THR A 115 -13.18 16.30 10.35
C THR A 115 -12.87 17.76 10.03
N THR A 116 -11.59 18.08 10.03
CA THR A 116 -11.06 19.41 9.68
C THR A 116 -10.09 19.30 8.51
N VAL A 117 -9.86 20.42 7.81
CA VAL A 117 -8.81 20.46 6.79
C VAL A 117 -7.44 20.13 7.37
N ASP A 118 -7.22 20.44 8.65
CA ASP A 118 -5.97 20.17 9.34
C ASP A 118 -5.76 18.65 9.54
N GLU A 119 -6.83 17.91 9.81
CA GLU A 119 -6.77 16.46 9.88
C GLU A 119 -6.56 15.83 8.48
N ILE A 120 -7.23 16.34 7.45
CA ILE A 120 -7.03 15.87 6.06
C ILE A 120 -5.59 16.15 5.59
N LEU A 121 -5.01 17.31 5.92
CA LEU A 121 -3.62 17.62 5.62
C LEU A 121 -2.66 16.64 6.33
N ALA A 122 -2.85 16.41 7.63
CA ALA A 122 -2.04 15.45 8.39
C ALA A 122 -2.16 14.03 7.84
N TRP A 123 -3.37 13.61 7.41
CA TRP A 123 -3.59 12.32 6.77
C TRP A 123 -2.86 12.20 5.42
N ASN A 124 -2.84 13.25 4.61
CA ASN A 124 -2.07 13.30 3.37
C ASN A 124 -0.54 13.32 3.60
N PHE A 125 -0.09 13.63 4.81
CA PHE A 125 1.31 13.58 5.22
C PHE A 125 1.72 12.22 5.84
N TYR A 126 0.81 11.27 5.96
CA TYR A 126 0.99 10.01 6.70
C TYR A 126 2.25 9.24 6.33
N CYS A 127 2.55 9.06 5.04
CA CYS A 127 3.76 8.35 4.59
C CYS A 127 5.07 9.08 4.91
N SER A 128 5.03 10.39 5.15
CA SER A 128 6.18 11.20 5.54
C SER A 128 6.45 11.19 7.05
N ILE A 129 5.47 10.77 7.87
CA ILE A 129 5.57 10.78 9.34
C ILE A 129 6.81 10.04 9.86
N PRO A 130 7.18 8.83 9.40
CA PRO A 130 8.35 8.13 9.93
C PRO A 130 9.66 8.92 9.80
N TYR A 131 9.82 9.67 8.72
CA TYR A 131 11.00 10.49 8.46
C TYR A 131 10.98 11.79 9.25
N TRP A 132 9.89 12.53 9.18
CA TRP A 132 9.67 13.77 9.89
C TRP A 132 9.77 13.58 11.41
N PHE A 133 9.08 12.58 11.98
CA PHE A 133 9.08 12.29 13.41
C PHE A 133 10.48 11.90 13.92
N SER A 134 11.29 11.22 13.08
CA SER A 134 12.65 10.83 13.43
C SER A 134 13.58 12.03 13.70
N THR A 135 13.23 13.22 13.25
CA THR A 135 14.03 14.45 13.48
C THR A 135 13.60 15.22 14.73
N ARG A 136 12.45 14.88 15.31
CA ARG A 136 11.95 15.51 16.54
C ARG A 136 12.61 14.91 17.77
N THR A 137 12.55 15.62 18.90
CA THR A 137 13.19 15.19 20.15
C THR A 137 12.69 13.81 20.58
N GLU A 138 11.39 13.60 20.53
CA GLU A 138 10.73 12.35 20.90
C GLU A 138 11.15 11.18 20.01
N GLY A 139 11.32 11.43 18.70
CA GLY A 139 11.83 10.45 17.77
C GLY A 139 13.31 10.10 17.96
N ARG A 140 14.10 11.01 18.54
CA ARG A 140 15.54 10.81 18.80
C ARG A 140 15.79 10.00 20.07
N ILE A 141 14.97 10.13 21.09
CA ILE A 141 15.11 9.37 22.35
C ILE A 141 15.10 7.86 22.09
N GLY A 142 14.32 7.40 21.09
CA GLY A 142 14.33 6.01 20.67
C GLY A 142 15.59 5.55 19.91
N LYS A 143 16.48 6.45 19.51
CA LYS A 143 17.73 6.12 18.80
C LYS A 143 18.87 5.69 19.71
N GLU A 144 18.88 6.15 20.97
CA GLU A 144 19.90 5.74 21.96
C GLU A 144 19.69 4.31 22.46
N GLY A 145 18.53 3.72 22.20
CA GLY A 145 18.19 2.33 22.50
C GLY A 145 18.32 1.34 21.33
N GLY A 146 19.07 1.64 20.29
CA GLY A 146 19.57 0.64 19.31
C GLY A 146 18.63 0.24 18.17
N GLY A 147 17.60 0.99 17.83
CA GLY A 147 16.78 0.70 16.67
C GLY A 147 16.56 1.92 15.78
N SER A 148 17.35 2.11 14.71
CA SER A 148 17.00 3.11 13.70
C SER A 148 15.69 2.67 13.03
N LYS A 149 14.60 3.39 13.30
CA LYS A 149 13.36 3.27 12.53
C LYS A 149 13.58 3.91 11.15
N GLY A 150 14.38 3.27 10.28
CA GLY A 150 14.42 3.62 8.88
C GLY A 150 13.07 3.27 8.23
N ALA A 151 12.82 3.78 7.03
CA ALA A 151 11.60 3.46 6.28
C ALA A 151 11.34 1.95 6.23
N ALA A 152 10.11 1.55 6.48
CA ALA A 152 9.70 0.17 6.27
C ALA A 152 9.67 -0.14 4.77
N ASP A 153 10.14 -1.33 4.39
CA ASP A 153 10.05 -1.81 3.00
C ASP A 153 8.61 -2.05 2.61
N LYS A 154 8.20 -1.65 1.40
CA LYS A 154 6.77 -1.62 1.07
C LYS A 154 6.36 -2.30 -0.23
N CYS A 155 7.27 -2.66 -1.18
CA CYS A 155 6.81 -2.99 -2.54
C CYS A 155 7.71 -3.99 -3.27
N SER A 156 7.14 -4.68 -4.28
CA SER A 156 7.89 -5.25 -5.41
C SER A 156 7.34 -4.68 -6.70
N ALA A 157 8.22 -4.34 -7.64
CA ALA A 157 7.80 -3.80 -8.94
C ALA A 157 8.75 -4.21 -10.06
N PHE A 158 8.27 -4.13 -11.29
CA PHE A 158 9.11 -4.08 -12.47
C PHE A 158 8.43 -3.26 -13.58
N MET A 159 9.25 -2.72 -14.47
CA MET A 159 8.82 -2.09 -15.70
C MET A 159 9.76 -2.50 -16.82
N ALA A 160 9.24 -3.05 -17.90
CA ALA A 160 9.98 -3.65 -19.01
C ALA A 160 9.53 -3.10 -20.36
N VAL A 161 10.44 -3.07 -21.34
CA VAL A 161 10.18 -2.59 -22.70
C VAL A 161 11.14 -3.23 -23.69
N GLY A 162 10.79 -3.23 -24.97
CA GLY A 162 11.63 -3.74 -26.06
C GLY A 162 11.75 -5.25 -26.04
N ASP A 163 12.97 -5.79 -26.13
CA ASP A 163 13.22 -7.24 -26.24
C ASP A 163 12.74 -8.07 -25.05
N TYR A 164 12.34 -7.44 -23.93
CA TYR A 164 11.79 -8.14 -22.77
C TYR A 164 10.30 -8.45 -22.91
N THR A 165 9.56 -7.65 -23.67
CA THR A 165 8.10 -7.76 -23.80
C THR A 165 7.68 -8.45 -25.10
N GLU A 166 6.47 -9.01 -25.11
CA GLU A 166 5.96 -9.80 -26.24
C GLU A 166 5.77 -8.96 -27.51
N ASP A 167 5.38 -7.69 -27.36
CA ASP A 167 5.08 -6.76 -28.45
C ASP A 167 6.05 -5.56 -28.52
N GLY A 168 7.11 -5.57 -27.72
CA GLY A 168 8.07 -4.47 -27.61
C GLY A 168 7.56 -3.24 -26.87
N GLN A 169 6.31 -3.25 -26.39
CA GLN A 169 5.71 -2.12 -25.67
C GLN A 169 5.94 -2.24 -24.15
N ILE A 170 5.63 -1.16 -23.39
CA ILE A 170 5.82 -1.15 -21.95
C ILE A 170 4.87 -2.11 -21.25
N VAL A 171 5.41 -2.90 -20.31
CA VAL A 171 4.69 -3.73 -19.34
C VAL A 171 5.19 -3.38 -17.93
N CYS A 172 4.27 -3.06 -17.03
CA CYS A 172 4.54 -2.70 -15.64
C CYS A 172 3.74 -3.59 -14.69
N ALA A 173 4.35 -3.98 -13.58
CA ALA A 173 3.65 -4.62 -12.47
C ALA A 173 4.18 -4.15 -11.12
N HIS A 174 3.28 -4.12 -10.13
CA HIS A 174 3.56 -3.65 -8.79
C HIS A 174 2.71 -4.41 -7.76
N ASN A 175 3.23 -4.56 -6.54
CA ASN A 175 2.44 -4.84 -5.35
C ASN A 175 2.96 -4.05 -4.15
N SER A 176 2.03 -3.50 -3.36
CA SER A 176 2.34 -2.77 -2.13
C SER A 176 2.45 -3.74 -0.96
N PHE A 177 3.43 -3.52 -0.08
CA PHE A 177 3.53 -4.19 1.21
C PHE A 177 3.37 -3.17 2.33
N THR A 178 2.46 -3.42 3.24
CA THR A 178 2.32 -2.58 4.44
C THR A 178 1.74 -3.39 5.59
N ASP A 179 1.61 -2.78 6.75
CA ASP A 179 0.84 -3.37 7.84
C ASP A 179 -0.63 -3.47 7.43
N PHE A 180 -1.29 -4.58 7.76
CA PHE A 180 -2.67 -4.81 7.30
C PHE A 180 -3.65 -3.81 7.89
N ILE A 181 -3.31 -3.24 9.06
CA ILE A 181 -4.14 -2.26 9.75
C ILE A 181 -4.30 -0.94 8.95
N ASP A 182 -3.30 -0.51 8.20
CA ASP A 182 -3.38 0.67 7.33
C ASP A 182 -3.63 0.29 5.86
N GLY A 183 -2.98 -0.75 5.35
CA GLY A 183 -3.07 -1.19 3.97
C GLY A 183 -4.45 -1.70 3.53
N GLN A 184 -5.28 -2.13 4.47
CA GLN A 184 -6.67 -2.50 4.18
C GLN A 184 -7.52 -1.33 3.66
N TYR A 185 -7.06 -0.08 3.83
CA TYR A 185 -7.69 1.13 3.30
C TYR A 185 -7.06 1.62 2.00
N SER A 186 -6.00 0.98 1.50
CA SER A 186 -5.38 1.32 0.21
C SER A 186 -6.16 0.69 -0.96
N ASN A 187 -7.48 0.73 -0.89
CA ASN A 187 -8.39 0.05 -1.81
C ASN A 187 -9.23 1.00 -2.68
N VAL A 188 -8.80 2.25 -2.83
CA VAL A 188 -9.45 3.21 -3.70
C VAL A 188 -8.77 3.25 -5.07
N ILE A 189 -9.55 3.13 -6.13
CA ILE A 189 -9.18 3.49 -7.50
C ILE A 189 -9.82 4.83 -7.79
N LEU A 190 -9.00 5.87 -7.85
CA LEU A 190 -9.45 7.25 -8.06
C LEU A 190 -9.18 7.68 -9.51
N ASP A 191 -10.26 7.93 -10.24
CA ASP A 191 -10.27 8.61 -11.53
C ASP A 191 -10.53 10.10 -11.27
N LEU A 192 -9.51 10.93 -11.43
CA LEU A 192 -9.56 12.34 -11.15
C LEU A 192 -9.40 13.16 -12.44
N ASN A 193 -10.44 13.94 -12.77
CA ASN A 193 -10.47 14.82 -13.93
C ASN A 193 -10.49 16.30 -13.48
N PRO A 194 -9.31 16.93 -13.28
CA PRO A 194 -9.23 18.30 -12.80
C PRO A 194 -9.59 19.30 -13.91
N THR A 195 -10.11 20.47 -13.55
CA THR A 195 -10.33 21.57 -14.49
C THR A 195 -9.01 22.05 -15.13
N ASN A 196 -7.92 22.03 -14.34
CA ASN A 196 -6.59 22.41 -14.79
C ASN A 196 -5.61 21.24 -14.64
N GLY A 197 -4.89 20.92 -15.72
CA GLY A 197 -3.94 19.81 -15.75
C GLY A 197 -4.51 18.53 -16.37
N HIS A 198 -3.83 17.43 -16.18
CA HIS A 198 -4.14 16.16 -16.82
C HIS A 198 -5.07 15.31 -15.96
N ARG A 199 -6.05 14.64 -16.59
CA ARG A 199 -6.79 13.54 -15.98
C ARG A 199 -5.84 12.38 -15.70
N PHE A 200 -6.04 11.71 -14.57
CA PHE A 200 -5.29 10.52 -14.21
C PHE A 200 -6.16 9.53 -13.42
N ILE A 201 -5.80 8.25 -13.52
CA ILE A 201 -6.36 7.17 -12.70
C ILE A 201 -5.25 6.62 -11.83
N MET A 202 -5.51 6.47 -10.53
CA MET A 202 -4.50 6.01 -9.57
C MET A 202 -5.11 5.11 -8.49
N GLN A 203 -4.29 4.25 -7.91
CA GLN A 203 -4.60 3.67 -6.59
C GLN A 203 -4.29 4.70 -5.50
N THR A 204 -5.13 4.73 -4.46
CA THR A 204 -4.94 5.63 -3.32
C THR A 204 -5.68 5.11 -2.08
N SER A 205 -5.58 5.85 -0.97
CA SER A 205 -6.39 5.67 0.24
C SER A 205 -7.50 6.73 0.30
N PRO A 206 -8.63 6.45 0.98
CA PRO A 206 -9.71 7.42 1.13
C PRO A 206 -9.21 8.79 1.62
N CYS A 207 -9.63 9.86 0.94
CA CYS A 207 -9.25 11.24 1.25
C CYS A 207 -7.78 11.62 1.02
N TRP A 208 -6.95 10.78 0.40
CA TRP A 208 -5.65 11.18 -0.11
C TRP A 208 -5.78 11.82 -1.48
N ILE A 209 -5.01 12.89 -1.70
CA ILE A 209 -4.99 13.61 -2.98
C ILE A 209 -3.90 13.10 -3.94
N TRP A 210 -3.13 12.09 -3.56
CA TRP A 210 -1.99 11.55 -4.28
C TRP A 210 -1.93 10.02 -4.19
N SER A 211 -1.12 9.40 -5.05
CA SER A 211 -0.90 7.95 -5.01
C SER A 211 0.29 7.63 -4.10
N GLY A 212 0.01 7.40 -2.83
CA GLY A 212 1.01 6.87 -1.87
C GLY A 212 1.07 5.36 -1.84
N THR A 213 0.29 4.71 -2.67
CA THR A 213 0.23 3.27 -2.92
C THR A 213 0.84 2.90 -4.28
N ASP A 214 1.18 3.93 -5.07
CA ASP A 214 2.25 3.93 -6.06
C ASP A 214 1.96 3.20 -7.37
N ILE A 215 0.73 3.32 -7.86
CA ILE A 215 0.41 3.00 -9.25
C ILE A 215 -0.55 4.02 -9.84
N PHE A 216 -0.21 4.54 -11.01
CA PHE A 216 -1.07 5.48 -11.72
C PHE A 216 -0.82 5.47 -13.24
N VAL A 217 -1.82 5.98 -13.97
CA VAL A 217 -1.77 6.26 -15.40
C VAL A 217 -2.32 7.67 -15.64
N THR A 218 -1.67 8.47 -16.47
CA THR A 218 -2.10 9.82 -16.80
C THR A 218 -2.55 9.94 -18.25
N ALA A 219 -3.38 10.95 -18.55
CA ALA A 219 -3.82 11.26 -19.91
C ALA A 219 -2.65 11.66 -20.86
N LYS A 220 -1.46 11.91 -20.31
CA LYS A 220 -0.24 12.11 -21.12
C LYS A 220 0.45 10.80 -21.51
N GLY A 221 -0.13 9.65 -21.10
CA GLY A 221 0.44 8.34 -21.40
C GLY A 221 1.61 7.96 -20.49
N ILE A 222 1.75 8.62 -19.34
CA ILE A 222 2.75 8.25 -18.33
C ILE A 222 2.15 7.19 -17.40
N ILE A 223 2.86 6.07 -17.28
CA ILE A 223 2.65 5.03 -16.27
C ILE A 223 3.65 5.30 -15.15
N GLY A 224 3.22 5.31 -13.90
CA GLY A 224 4.11 5.48 -12.74
C GLY A 224 3.91 4.40 -11.70
N THR A 225 5.02 3.95 -11.12
CA THR A 225 5.06 3.09 -9.93
C THR A 225 6.34 3.34 -9.14
N GLU A 226 6.43 2.80 -7.92
CA GLU A 226 7.62 2.96 -7.09
C GLU A 226 7.90 1.74 -6.22
N THR A 227 9.07 1.75 -5.57
CA THR A 227 9.36 0.91 -4.41
C THR A 227 10.14 1.70 -3.38
N THR A 228 9.63 1.76 -2.15
CA THR A 228 10.26 2.51 -1.06
C THR A 228 11.67 2.00 -0.78
N ILE A 229 12.64 2.91 -0.65
CA ILE A 229 14.01 2.58 -0.26
C ILE A 229 14.04 2.29 1.25
N GLY A 230 14.20 1.03 1.61
CA GLY A 230 14.23 0.56 2.98
C GLY A 230 15.46 1.03 3.76
N GLY A 231 15.27 1.33 5.04
CA GLY A 231 16.34 1.78 5.90
C GLY A 231 16.84 3.20 5.64
N PHE A 232 16.21 3.94 4.73
CA PHE A 232 16.53 5.34 4.46
C PHE A 232 16.26 6.22 5.67
N PHE A 233 17.19 7.14 6.00
CA PHE A 233 17.10 7.91 7.25
C PHE A 233 17.25 9.43 7.10
N PRO A 234 17.87 10.03 6.05
CA PRO A 234 17.99 11.48 5.96
C PRO A 234 16.63 12.16 5.72
N TYR A 235 16.43 13.29 6.34
CA TYR A 235 15.24 14.11 6.16
C TYR A 235 15.57 15.60 6.36
N GLU A 236 15.02 16.44 5.51
CA GLU A 236 15.00 17.89 5.62
C GLU A 236 13.56 18.40 5.46
N LYS A 237 13.17 19.40 6.27
CA LYS A 237 11.84 20.02 6.17
C LYS A 237 11.75 20.85 4.89
N LYS A 238 11.23 20.24 3.83
CA LYS A 238 11.00 20.83 2.50
C LYS A 238 9.63 20.37 1.96
N ILE A 239 9.47 20.27 0.64
CA ILE A 239 8.19 19.89 0.00
C ILE A 239 7.93 18.40 0.20
N PRO A 240 6.79 18.00 0.80
CA PRO A 240 6.41 16.60 0.97
C PRO A 240 6.27 15.88 -0.37
N ILE A 241 6.62 14.59 -0.39
CA ILE A 241 6.54 13.76 -1.60
C ILE A 241 5.13 13.74 -2.20
N GLY A 242 4.08 13.70 -1.37
CA GLY A 242 2.70 13.69 -1.83
C GLY A 242 2.37 14.87 -2.75
N TYR A 243 2.90 16.05 -2.47
CA TYR A 243 2.70 17.21 -3.32
C TYR A 243 3.54 17.17 -4.60
N ARG A 244 4.77 16.68 -4.51
CA ARG A 244 5.66 16.55 -5.67
C ARG A 244 5.13 15.53 -6.68
N ILE A 245 4.78 14.32 -6.23
CA ILE A 245 4.23 13.30 -7.14
C ILE A 245 2.84 13.69 -7.67
N ARG A 246 1.98 14.31 -6.84
CA ARG A 246 0.70 14.84 -7.33
C ARG A 246 0.90 15.91 -8.40
N LYS A 247 1.85 16.84 -8.20
CA LYS A 247 2.20 17.86 -9.19
C LYS A 247 2.70 17.21 -10.50
N ALA A 248 3.53 16.17 -10.42
CA ALA A 248 4.01 15.44 -11.59
C ALA A 248 2.84 14.75 -12.34
N MET A 249 1.95 14.04 -11.65
CA MET A 249 0.80 13.38 -12.28
C MET A 249 -0.14 14.37 -12.97
N GLN A 250 -0.40 15.52 -12.36
CA GLN A 250 -1.38 16.49 -12.86
C GLN A 250 -0.80 17.44 -13.90
N TYR A 251 0.50 17.74 -13.88
CA TYR A 251 1.10 18.79 -14.71
C TYR A 251 2.31 18.34 -15.53
N GLY A 252 2.94 17.21 -15.18
CA GLY A 252 4.08 16.69 -15.91
C GLY A 252 3.68 16.12 -17.28
N ASN A 253 4.42 16.51 -18.32
CA ASN A 253 4.17 16.09 -19.70
C ASN A 253 5.17 15.05 -20.20
N THR A 254 6.36 15.03 -19.63
CA THR A 254 7.50 14.19 -20.06
C THR A 254 8.19 13.55 -18.86
N LEU A 255 8.98 12.50 -19.12
CA LEU A 255 9.79 11.86 -18.09
C LEU A 255 10.79 12.83 -17.44
N ASP A 256 11.33 13.77 -18.20
CA ASP A 256 12.25 14.80 -17.68
C ASP A 256 11.54 15.75 -16.71
N GLU A 257 10.33 16.21 -17.04
CA GLU A 257 9.54 17.05 -16.14
C GLU A 257 9.17 16.30 -14.84
N TYR A 258 8.94 14.98 -14.89
CA TYR A 258 8.73 14.17 -13.68
C TYR A 258 9.97 14.16 -12.80
N VAL A 259 11.15 13.98 -13.38
CA VAL A 259 12.43 14.04 -12.64
C VAL A 259 12.63 15.41 -12.00
N ASP A 260 12.45 16.50 -12.76
CA ASP A 260 12.64 17.86 -12.26
C ASP A 260 11.68 18.18 -11.11
N ILE A 261 10.39 17.84 -11.26
CA ILE A 261 9.37 18.05 -10.21
C ILE A 261 9.69 17.25 -8.95
N LEU A 262 10.17 16.01 -9.07
CA LEU A 262 10.51 15.18 -7.93
C LEU A 262 11.77 15.64 -7.20
N LEU A 263 12.71 16.26 -7.91
CA LEU A 263 13.94 16.82 -7.33
C LEU A 263 13.69 18.18 -6.68
N GLU A 264 12.73 18.97 -7.19
CA GLU A 264 12.42 20.30 -6.67
C GLU A 264 11.98 20.23 -5.21
N GLY A 265 12.76 20.85 -4.33
CA GLY A 265 12.43 20.89 -2.90
C GLY A 265 12.34 19.52 -2.21
N ASN A 266 13.06 18.52 -2.71
CA ASN A 266 13.08 17.17 -2.13
C ASN A 266 13.44 17.20 -0.64
N SER A 267 12.58 16.63 0.18
CA SER A 267 12.71 16.56 1.64
C SER A 267 13.38 15.26 2.14
N GLY A 268 13.54 14.25 1.26
CA GLY A 268 13.96 12.92 1.67
C GLY A 268 12.87 12.11 2.37
N ASP A 269 11.66 12.65 2.49
CA ASP A 269 10.52 11.89 2.95
C ASP A 269 10.10 10.86 1.89
N TYR A 270 9.81 9.64 2.33
CA TYR A 270 9.39 8.56 1.45
C TYR A 270 10.33 8.38 0.25
N ALA A 271 11.64 8.19 0.55
CA ALA A 271 12.64 7.96 -0.47
C ALA A 271 12.36 6.68 -1.26
N ASN A 272 12.33 6.77 -2.58
CA ASN A 272 11.85 5.71 -3.47
C ASN A 272 12.76 5.47 -4.67
N SER A 273 12.69 4.25 -5.22
CA SER A 273 13.03 3.94 -6.60
C SER A 273 11.76 4.07 -7.43
N TRP A 274 11.55 5.23 -8.05
CA TRP A 274 10.43 5.47 -8.96
C TRP A 274 10.70 4.86 -10.33
N LEU A 275 9.69 4.20 -10.89
CA LEU A 275 9.69 3.67 -12.26
C LEU A 275 8.61 4.40 -13.05
N PHE A 276 9.01 5.05 -14.13
CA PHE A 276 8.10 5.74 -15.04
C PHE A 276 8.22 5.20 -16.46
N GLY A 277 7.11 5.10 -17.17
CA GLY A 277 7.05 4.71 -18.57
C GLY A 277 6.24 5.72 -19.37
N ASP A 278 6.79 6.18 -20.48
CA ASP A 278 6.09 7.04 -21.43
C ASP A 278 5.66 6.21 -22.66
N THR A 279 4.35 5.99 -22.78
CA THR A 279 3.77 5.19 -23.87
C THR A 279 3.86 5.89 -25.24
N ASN A 280 4.16 7.18 -25.29
CA ASN A 280 4.31 7.93 -26.55
C ASN A 280 5.71 7.75 -27.14
N THR A 281 6.74 7.70 -26.29
CA THR A 281 8.14 7.53 -26.70
C THR A 281 8.62 6.07 -26.60
N ASN A 282 7.81 5.21 -25.98
CA ASN A 282 8.13 3.84 -25.61
C ASN A 282 9.44 3.73 -24.81
N GLU A 283 9.63 4.66 -23.87
CA GLU A 283 10.80 4.76 -23.00
C GLU A 283 10.41 4.53 -21.55
N ILE A 284 11.25 3.81 -20.82
CA ILE A 284 11.13 3.64 -19.37
C ILE A 284 12.29 4.33 -18.66
N LEU A 285 12.00 4.85 -17.46
CA LEU A 285 12.95 5.56 -16.61
C LEU A 285 12.88 5.04 -15.18
N ARG A 286 14.04 4.89 -14.53
CA ARG A 286 14.15 4.73 -13.08
C ARG A 286 14.84 5.95 -12.49
N ILE A 287 14.23 6.57 -11.48
CA ILE A 287 14.92 7.52 -10.60
C ILE A 287 14.98 6.95 -9.19
N GLU A 288 16.19 6.73 -8.69
CA GLU A 288 16.43 6.45 -7.28
C GLU A 288 16.60 7.78 -6.55
N LEU A 289 15.62 8.13 -5.72
CA LEU A 289 15.50 9.44 -5.11
C LEU A 289 15.86 9.37 -3.61
N GLY A 290 17.16 9.56 -3.29
CA GLY A 290 17.62 9.87 -1.95
C GLY A 290 17.46 11.36 -1.64
N LEU A 291 18.06 11.85 -0.55
CA LEU A 291 18.02 13.28 -0.20
C LEU A 291 19.16 14.06 -0.86
N LYS A 292 20.40 13.62 -0.66
CA LYS A 292 21.62 14.24 -1.23
C LYS A 292 21.98 13.65 -2.57
N TYR A 293 21.71 12.36 -2.75
CA TYR A 293 22.04 11.63 -3.95
C TYR A 293 20.80 11.17 -4.67
N HIS A 294 20.86 11.20 -5.98
CA HIS A 294 19.89 10.59 -6.85
C HIS A 294 20.59 9.95 -8.05
N ASN A 295 19.93 9.00 -8.68
CA ASN A 295 20.40 8.38 -9.91
C ASN A 295 19.24 8.23 -10.89
N VAL A 296 19.45 8.62 -12.14
CA VAL A 296 18.45 8.51 -13.21
C VAL A 296 18.99 7.61 -14.29
N GLU A 297 18.26 6.58 -14.62
CA GLU A 297 18.55 5.65 -15.72
C GLU A 297 17.31 5.55 -16.62
N ARG A 298 17.54 5.42 -17.92
CA ARG A 298 16.46 5.30 -18.91
C ARG A 298 16.82 4.35 -20.03
N THR A 299 15.82 3.72 -20.64
CA THR A 299 16.02 2.80 -21.76
C THR A 299 14.75 2.65 -22.60
N LYS A 300 14.93 2.32 -23.89
CA LYS A 300 13.86 1.86 -24.79
C LYS A 300 13.93 0.35 -25.06
N ASN A 301 14.93 -0.32 -24.47
CA ASN A 301 15.10 -1.78 -24.57
C ASN A 301 15.75 -2.31 -23.30
N GLY A 302 14.94 -2.77 -22.35
CA GLY A 302 15.44 -3.25 -21.06
C GLY A 302 14.35 -3.39 -20.01
N VAL A 303 14.80 -3.54 -18.75
CA VAL A 303 13.93 -3.69 -17.59
C VAL A 303 14.50 -2.98 -16.37
N PHE A 304 13.66 -2.34 -15.59
CA PHE A 304 13.95 -1.88 -14.24
C PHE A 304 13.12 -2.67 -13.24
N ILE A 305 13.75 -3.09 -12.15
CA ILE A 305 13.08 -3.76 -11.02
C ILE A 305 13.16 -2.90 -9.77
N GLY A 306 12.16 -3.01 -8.92
CA GLY A 306 12.07 -2.40 -7.60
C GLY A 306 11.90 -3.48 -6.52
N PHE A 307 12.74 -3.42 -5.47
CA PHE A 307 12.83 -4.45 -4.42
C PHE A 307 13.22 -3.86 -3.04
N ASN A 308 12.96 -2.57 -2.84
CA ASN A 308 13.23 -1.78 -1.63
C ASN A 308 14.71 -1.60 -1.25
N ALA A 309 15.61 -1.64 -2.20
CA ALA A 309 17.00 -1.24 -1.99
C ALA A 309 17.52 -0.54 -3.25
N PRO A 310 18.32 0.54 -3.10
CA PRO A 310 18.82 1.28 -4.25
C PRO A 310 20.02 0.57 -4.89
N TYR A 311 20.12 0.65 -6.20
CA TYR A 311 21.30 0.25 -6.95
C TYR A 311 22.43 1.27 -6.77
N ASP A 312 22.13 2.56 -6.65
CA ASP A 312 23.14 3.59 -6.44
C ASP A 312 23.89 3.36 -5.11
N PRO A 313 25.21 3.13 -5.14
CA PRO A 313 25.96 2.84 -3.92
C PRO A 313 26.06 4.04 -2.98
N ARG A 314 25.90 5.28 -3.46
CA ARG A 314 25.94 6.47 -2.62
C ARG A 314 24.69 6.53 -1.75
N ILE A 315 23.51 6.31 -2.34
CA ILE A 315 22.23 6.23 -1.59
C ILE A 315 22.31 5.04 -0.63
N ARG A 316 22.69 3.85 -1.13
CA ARG A 316 22.72 2.61 -0.36
C ARG A 316 23.63 2.65 0.86
N ASN A 317 24.81 3.25 0.71
CA ASN A 317 25.84 3.22 1.76
C ASN A 317 25.89 4.47 2.63
N LEU A 318 25.39 5.63 2.13
CA LEU A 318 25.50 6.91 2.82
C LEU A 318 24.15 7.43 3.34
N GLU A 319 23.04 6.96 2.79
CA GLU A 319 21.70 7.42 3.16
C GLU A 319 20.78 6.30 3.68
N CYS A 320 21.24 5.05 3.69
CA CYS A 320 20.47 3.91 4.18
C CYS A 320 21.20 3.13 5.27
N ASN A 321 20.44 2.61 6.23
CA ASN A 321 20.94 1.66 7.22
C ASN A 321 20.59 0.24 6.76
N ASN A 322 21.61 -0.59 6.55
CA ASN A 322 21.49 -2.04 6.35
C ASN A 322 20.39 -2.46 5.35
N THR A 323 20.61 -2.16 4.06
CA THR A 323 19.64 -2.44 2.99
C THR A 323 19.43 -3.93 2.68
N GLY A 324 20.30 -4.83 3.15
CA GLY A 324 20.24 -6.25 2.79
C GLY A 324 20.46 -6.55 1.30
N PHE A 325 21.04 -5.62 0.54
CA PHE A 325 21.22 -5.71 -0.91
C PHE A 325 21.90 -7.00 -1.38
N TYR A 326 22.96 -7.43 -0.67
CA TYR A 326 23.72 -8.63 -0.99
C TYR A 326 23.36 -9.86 -0.15
N ASP A 327 22.27 -9.79 0.63
CA ASP A 327 21.89 -10.85 1.57
C ASP A 327 20.56 -11.49 1.21
N ILE A 328 20.60 -12.68 0.58
CA ILE A 328 19.41 -13.43 0.18
C ILE A 328 18.57 -13.98 1.35
N ARG A 329 19.09 -13.92 2.59
CA ARG A 329 18.29 -14.21 3.79
C ARG A 329 17.31 -13.07 4.07
N ARG A 330 17.60 -11.88 3.56
CA ARG A 330 16.78 -10.68 3.68
C ARG A 330 15.89 -10.53 2.46
N HIS A 331 14.75 -9.92 2.68
CA HIS A 331 13.73 -9.75 1.64
C HIS A 331 14.20 -8.89 0.45
N GLN A 332 15.09 -7.89 0.66
CA GLN A 332 15.61 -7.10 -0.45
C GLN A 332 16.51 -7.95 -1.36
N GLY A 333 17.54 -8.56 -0.80
CA GLY A 333 18.48 -9.38 -1.57
C GLY A 333 17.82 -10.61 -2.21
N ALA A 334 16.87 -11.24 -1.51
CA ALA A 334 16.13 -12.37 -2.08
C ALA A 334 15.30 -11.93 -3.30
N ARG A 335 14.56 -10.80 -3.20
CA ARG A 335 13.75 -10.29 -4.32
C ARG A 335 14.61 -9.73 -5.45
N LEU A 336 15.77 -9.14 -5.16
CA LEU A 336 16.72 -8.74 -6.20
C LEU A 336 17.10 -9.93 -7.08
N VAL A 337 17.48 -11.06 -6.47
CA VAL A 337 17.84 -12.27 -7.21
C VAL A 337 16.63 -12.81 -7.97
N ARG A 338 15.49 -13.01 -7.28
CA ARG A 338 14.31 -13.63 -7.89
C ARG A 338 13.70 -12.82 -9.02
N LEU A 339 13.59 -11.50 -8.87
CA LEU A 339 13.05 -10.65 -9.94
C LEU A 339 13.95 -10.67 -11.18
N ASN A 340 15.28 -10.64 -11.02
CA ASN A 340 16.18 -10.77 -12.17
C ASN A 340 16.03 -12.13 -12.86
N GLU A 341 15.96 -13.24 -12.12
CA GLU A 341 15.67 -14.56 -12.68
C GLU A 341 14.38 -14.58 -13.49
N LEU A 342 13.28 -14.05 -12.91
CA LEU A 342 11.97 -13.98 -13.56
C LEU A 342 11.97 -13.11 -14.83
N MET A 343 12.74 -12.01 -14.83
CA MET A 343 12.89 -11.18 -16.03
C MET A 343 13.61 -11.93 -17.15
N GLU A 344 14.71 -12.61 -16.85
CA GLU A 344 15.44 -13.39 -17.86
C GLU A 344 14.66 -14.64 -18.32
N GLU A 345 14.02 -15.36 -17.40
CA GLU A 345 13.18 -16.53 -17.73
C GLU A 345 12.02 -16.18 -18.69
N ASN A 346 11.52 -14.94 -18.61
CA ASN A 346 10.36 -14.47 -19.38
C ASN A 346 10.70 -13.45 -20.47
N LYS A 347 11.98 -13.25 -20.76
CA LYS A 347 12.43 -12.32 -21.80
C LYS A 347 11.76 -12.63 -23.16
N GLY A 348 11.27 -11.59 -23.83
CA GLY A 348 10.53 -11.68 -25.08
C GLY A 348 9.09 -12.19 -24.96
N ARG A 349 8.58 -12.40 -23.73
CA ARG A 349 7.23 -12.93 -23.50
C ARG A 349 6.44 -12.14 -22.46
N LEU A 350 7.02 -11.10 -21.87
CA LEU A 350 6.33 -10.31 -20.85
C LEU A 350 5.09 -9.64 -21.45
N ASN A 351 3.96 -9.94 -20.84
CA ASN A 351 2.65 -9.36 -21.11
C ASN A 351 1.86 -9.31 -19.80
N VAL A 352 0.66 -8.75 -19.81
CA VAL A 352 -0.22 -8.63 -18.63
C VAL A 352 -0.44 -9.97 -17.91
N HIS A 353 -0.59 -11.06 -18.63
CA HIS A 353 -0.82 -12.38 -18.04
C HIS A 353 0.40 -12.91 -17.29
N ILE A 354 1.59 -12.80 -17.89
CA ILE A 354 2.85 -13.20 -17.27
C ILE A 354 3.19 -12.27 -16.11
N ALA A 355 2.96 -10.97 -16.26
CA ALA A 355 3.18 -9.98 -15.22
C ALA A 355 2.38 -10.30 -13.93
N LYS A 356 1.11 -10.71 -14.06
CA LYS A 356 0.29 -11.18 -12.91
C LYS A 356 0.90 -12.40 -12.21
N LYS A 357 1.54 -13.30 -12.93
CA LYS A 357 2.20 -14.48 -12.35
C LYS A 357 3.49 -14.11 -11.62
N ILE A 358 4.28 -13.22 -12.22
CA ILE A 358 5.55 -12.76 -11.66
C ILE A 358 5.31 -12.05 -10.32
N ILE A 359 4.35 -11.11 -10.29
CA ILE A 359 4.11 -10.34 -9.07
C ILE A 359 3.44 -11.18 -7.95
N ALA A 360 2.95 -12.37 -8.28
CA ALA A 360 2.39 -13.37 -7.36
C ALA A 360 3.36 -14.51 -7.01
N ASP A 361 4.65 -14.41 -7.40
CA ASP A 361 5.64 -15.48 -7.21
C ASP A 361 5.98 -15.71 -5.73
N HIS A 362 6.07 -16.99 -5.34
CA HIS A 362 6.39 -17.45 -3.99
C HIS A 362 7.67 -18.28 -3.91
N TYR A 363 8.55 -18.21 -4.92
CA TYR A 363 9.83 -18.89 -4.83
C TYR A 363 10.74 -18.23 -3.80
N ASP A 364 11.16 -19.00 -2.81
CA ASP A 364 12.12 -18.57 -1.79
C ASP A 364 13.54 -18.95 -2.22
N VAL A 365 14.31 -17.99 -2.70
CA VAL A 365 15.69 -18.22 -3.19
C VAL A 365 16.63 -18.67 -2.09
N TYR A 366 16.40 -18.29 -0.83
CA TYR A 366 17.25 -18.70 0.28
C TYR A 366 17.08 -20.16 0.65
N LEU A 367 15.84 -20.66 0.64
CA LEU A 367 15.53 -22.05 0.97
C LEU A 367 15.41 -22.96 -0.26
N HIS A 368 15.51 -22.41 -1.48
CA HIS A 368 15.30 -23.12 -2.74
C HIS A 368 13.94 -23.86 -2.79
N LYS A 369 12.85 -23.19 -2.34
CA LYS A 369 11.50 -23.74 -2.31
C LYS A 369 10.59 -23.03 -3.30
N ASN A 370 9.92 -23.80 -4.17
CA ASN A 370 9.04 -23.28 -5.22
C ASN A 370 7.78 -22.58 -4.70
N ASN A 371 7.25 -22.97 -3.54
CA ASN A 371 6.07 -22.35 -2.96
C ASN A 371 6.28 -22.22 -1.44
N ASN A 372 6.87 -21.13 -1.02
CA ASN A 372 7.15 -20.81 0.37
C ASN A 372 6.81 -19.35 0.64
N PRO A 373 5.51 -18.98 0.67
CA PRO A 373 5.11 -17.60 0.92
C PRO A 373 5.70 -17.10 2.23
N CYS A 374 6.50 -16.04 2.14
CA CYS A 374 7.19 -15.44 3.27
C CYS A 374 7.61 -14.01 2.93
N SER A 375 8.26 -13.32 3.85
CA SER A 375 8.74 -11.94 3.65
C SER A 375 9.72 -11.79 2.46
N ARG A 376 10.43 -12.85 2.07
CA ARG A 376 11.45 -12.85 1.00
C ARG A 376 10.92 -13.04 -0.40
N THR A 377 9.67 -13.46 -0.57
CA THR A 377 9.09 -13.72 -1.89
C THR A 377 8.59 -12.45 -2.57
N VAL A 378 8.41 -12.45 -3.88
CA VAL A 378 7.93 -11.31 -4.66
C VAL A 378 6.53 -10.90 -4.19
N CYS A 379 5.60 -11.85 -4.03
CA CYS A 379 4.36 -11.65 -3.28
C CYS A 379 4.66 -11.90 -1.80
N SER A 380 4.95 -10.84 -1.07
CA SER A 380 5.46 -10.92 0.29
C SER A 380 4.39 -11.22 1.32
N HIS A 381 4.71 -12.16 2.24
CA HIS A 381 3.82 -12.64 3.31
C HIS A 381 4.56 -12.68 4.64
N TYR A 382 4.53 -11.57 5.38
CA TYR A 382 5.07 -11.51 6.74
C TYR A 382 4.15 -12.22 7.74
N ASP A 383 2.85 -12.23 7.46
CA ASP A 383 1.82 -12.92 8.24
C ASP A 383 2.01 -14.45 8.30
N LEU A 384 2.72 -15.02 7.32
CA LEU A 384 3.05 -16.44 7.24
C LEU A 384 4.51 -16.75 7.62
N ASP A 385 5.32 -15.74 8.02
CA ASP A 385 6.75 -15.90 8.21
C ASP A 385 7.17 -15.76 9.69
N ALA A 386 7.45 -16.90 10.34
CA ALA A 386 8.02 -16.96 11.69
C ALA A 386 9.45 -16.39 11.76
N ARG A 387 10.12 -16.23 10.62
CA ARG A 387 11.52 -15.87 10.51
C ARG A 387 11.75 -14.45 10.02
N GLU A 388 10.76 -13.57 10.14
CA GLU A 388 10.92 -12.16 9.81
C GLU A 388 12.15 -11.54 10.51
N TYR A 389 12.42 -11.95 11.75
CA TYR A 389 13.61 -11.52 12.50
C TYR A 389 14.94 -11.85 11.80
N MET A 390 14.99 -12.87 10.93
CA MET A 390 16.16 -13.18 10.13
C MET A 390 16.31 -12.29 8.91
N SER A 391 15.22 -11.71 8.42
CA SER A 391 15.24 -10.75 7.32
C SER A 391 15.43 -9.30 7.80
N GLN A 392 15.05 -9.01 9.05
CA GLN A 392 15.22 -7.72 9.73
C GLN A 392 15.70 -7.96 11.17
N ALA A 393 16.98 -8.23 11.36
CA ALA A 393 17.51 -8.63 12.65
C ALA A 393 17.28 -7.61 13.79
N ASP A 394 17.15 -6.33 13.46
CA ASP A 394 16.86 -5.23 14.38
C ASP A 394 15.35 -5.02 14.65
N ARG A 395 14.46 -5.75 13.97
CA ARG A 395 13.00 -5.61 14.06
C ARG A 395 12.29 -6.96 14.01
N PRO A 396 12.49 -7.81 15.00
CA PRO A 396 11.85 -9.12 15.03
C PRO A 396 10.35 -8.97 15.28
N LYS A 397 9.55 -9.25 14.26
CA LYS A 397 8.07 -9.27 14.35
C LYS A 397 7.55 -10.54 13.66
N PRO A 398 7.70 -11.72 14.33
CA PRO A 398 7.26 -12.98 13.75
C PRO A 398 5.75 -12.96 13.52
N PHE A 399 5.33 -13.51 12.39
CA PHE A 399 3.93 -13.53 11.97
C PHE A 399 3.28 -12.15 12.05
N ALA A 400 3.97 -11.10 11.59
CA ALA A 400 3.40 -9.76 11.59
C ALA A 400 2.17 -9.69 10.67
N PRO A 401 1.06 -9.06 11.07
CA PRO A 401 -0.08 -8.82 10.19
C PRO A 401 0.30 -7.76 9.14
N ARG A 402 1.17 -8.16 8.21
CA ARG A 402 1.84 -7.34 7.21
C ARG A 402 2.14 -8.18 5.97
N GLY A 403 2.28 -7.56 4.83
CA GLY A 403 2.63 -8.19 3.57
C GLY A 403 2.00 -7.48 2.40
N ALA A 404 1.88 -8.19 1.27
CA ALA A 404 1.21 -7.66 0.10
C ALA A 404 -0.28 -7.40 0.39
N VAL A 405 -0.74 -6.19 0.05
CA VAL A 405 -2.13 -5.75 0.22
C VAL A 405 -2.86 -5.58 -1.11
N ASP A 406 -2.14 -5.66 -2.21
CA ASP A 406 -2.65 -5.55 -3.58
C ASP A 406 -1.72 -6.22 -4.59
N GLY A 407 -2.11 -6.16 -5.85
CA GLY A 407 -1.29 -6.40 -7.02
C GLY A 407 -1.84 -5.61 -8.20
N PHE A 408 -0.96 -5.00 -9.01
CA PHE A 408 -1.32 -4.24 -10.21
C PHE A 408 -0.50 -4.65 -11.41
N VAL A 409 -1.14 -4.56 -12.57
CA VAL A 409 -0.47 -4.65 -13.88
C VAL A 409 -1.05 -3.62 -14.83
N VAL A 410 -0.16 -3.01 -15.61
CA VAL A 410 -0.49 -2.05 -16.66
C VAL A 410 0.43 -2.32 -17.85
N ASP A 411 -0.11 -2.28 -19.05
CA ASP A 411 0.67 -2.23 -20.28
C ASP A 411 0.35 -0.97 -21.09
N THR A 412 1.06 -0.75 -22.17
CA THR A 412 0.82 0.39 -23.07
C THR A 412 -0.62 0.44 -23.59
N ASN A 413 -1.26 -0.72 -23.84
CA ASN A 413 -2.62 -0.77 -24.38
C ASN A 413 -3.66 -0.35 -23.33
N LEU A 414 -3.47 -0.78 -22.08
CA LEU A 414 -4.28 -0.33 -20.94
C LEU A 414 -4.07 1.15 -20.67
N ALA A 415 -2.81 1.61 -20.64
CA ALA A 415 -2.49 3.01 -20.37
C ALA A 415 -3.10 3.97 -21.41
N LYS A 416 -3.07 3.61 -22.71
CA LYS A 416 -3.71 4.39 -23.79
C LYS A 416 -5.23 4.50 -23.63
N LYS A 417 -5.86 3.57 -22.91
CA LYS A 417 -7.28 3.60 -22.54
C LYS A 417 -7.52 4.21 -21.16
N MET A 418 -6.48 4.75 -20.52
CA MET A 418 -6.56 5.19 -19.13
C MET A 418 -7.12 4.09 -18.21
N SER A 419 -6.56 2.88 -18.32
CA SER A 419 -6.99 1.69 -17.61
C SER A 419 -5.82 1.06 -16.85
N LEU A 420 -6.16 0.33 -15.80
CA LEU A 420 -5.23 -0.51 -15.04
C LEU A 420 -5.96 -1.77 -14.53
N ILE A 421 -5.22 -2.82 -14.23
CA ILE A 421 -5.80 -4.05 -13.68
C ILE A 421 -5.25 -4.26 -12.27
N GLY A 422 -6.15 -4.30 -11.29
CA GLY A 422 -5.82 -4.48 -9.87
C GLY A 422 -6.43 -5.73 -9.25
N ARG A 423 -5.76 -6.27 -8.24
CA ARG A 423 -6.28 -7.29 -7.33
C ARG A 423 -6.11 -6.81 -5.90
N PHE A 424 -7.20 -6.71 -5.15
CA PHE A 424 -7.16 -6.31 -3.75
C PHE A 424 -6.85 -7.50 -2.84
N GLY A 425 -6.13 -7.25 -1.74
CA GLY A 425 -5.76 -8.23 -0.72
C GLY A 425 -4.32 -8.74 -0.83
N ASN A 426 -3.91 -9.19 -1.97
CA ASN A 426 -2.55 -9.50 -2.41
C ASN A 426 -2.58 -10.02 -3.85
N SER A 427 -1.44 -10.05 -4.52
CA SER A 427 -1.37 -10.45 -5.94
C SER A 427 -1.62 -11.95 -6.16
N CYS A 428 -1.33 -12.81 -5.20
CA CYS A 428 -1.58 -14.26 -5.29
C CYS A 428 -3.03 -14.65 -4.96
N GLY A 429 -3.77 -13.78 -4.26
CA GLY A 429 -5.16 -14.01 -3.86
C GLY A 429 -5.36 -14.87 -2.64
N THR A 430 -4.35 -15.03 -1.80
CA THR A 430 -4.52 -15.66 -0.48
C THR A 430 -5.43 -14.80 0.39
N ALA A 431 -6.45 -15.40 0.98
CA ALA A 431 -7.35 -14.72 1.90
C ALA A 431 -6.68 -14.49 3.27
N PHE A 432 -7.08 -13.41 3.95
CA PHE A 432 -6.73 -13.14 5.33
C PHE A 432 -8.00 -12.97 6.16
N PHE A 433 -8.11 -13.71 7.27
CA PHE A 433 -9.23 -13.66 8.21
C PHE A 433 -8.70 -13.28 9.58
N LYS A 434 -9.07 -12.11 10.08
CA LYS A 434 -8.53 -11.50 11.31
C LYS A 434 -8.69 -12.39 12.55
N ASP A 435 -9.84 -13.04 12.69
CA ASP A 435 -10.12 -13.86 13.88
C ASP A 435 -9.26 -15.12 13.88
N GLN A 436 -9.20 -15.84 12.76
CA GLN A 436 -8.31 -16.99 12.64
C GLN A 436 -6.86 -16.59 12.89
N PHE A 437 -6.39 -15.52 12.25
CA PHE A 437 -5.02 -15.03 12.41
C PHE A 437 -4.68 -14.67 13.86
N CYS A 438 -5.56 -13.95 14.55
CA CYS A 438 -5.32 -13.53 15.94
C CYS A 438 -5.46 -14.69 16.94
N ASP A 439 -6.25 -15.72 16.64
CA ASP A 439 -6.32 -16.93 17.46
C ASP A 439 -5.04 -17.79 17.33
N GLU A 440 -4.46 -17.86 16.13
CA GLU A 440 -3.19 -18.54 15.87
C GLU A 440 -1.97 -17.74 16.36
N HIS A 441 -2.07 -16.41 16.42
CA HIS A 441 -0.99 -15.48 16.76
C HIS A 441 -1.42 -14.49 17.85
N ILE A 442 -1.56 -15.00 19.06
CA ILE A 442 -2.11 -14.28 20.22
C ILE A 442 -1.40 -12.96 20.56
N GLN A 443 -0.11 -12.83 20.21
CA GLN A 443 0.66 -11.58 20.38
C GLN A 443 0.11 -10.41 19.57
N TRP A 444 -0.68 -10.67 18.51
CA TRP A 444 -1.31 -9.67 17.67
C TRP A 444 -2.76 -9.37 18.00
N ASN A 445 -3.27 -9.95 19.08
CA ASN A 445 -4.68 -9.85 19.47
C ASN A 445 -5.14 -8.40 19.74
N ILE A 446 -4.22 -7.53 20.14
CA ILE A 446 -4.48 -6.09 20.32
C ILE A 446 -4.91 -5.39 19.02
N PHE A 447 -4.53 -5.93 17.86
CA PHE A 447 -4.90 -5.40 16.54
C PHE A 447 -6.27 -5.89 16.06
N ARG A 448 -6.82 -6.98 16.63
CA ARG A 448 -8.06 -7.63 16.17
C ARG A 448 -9.25 -6.67 15.97
N PRO A 449 -9.52 -5.70 16.85
CA PRO A 449 -10.65 -4.78 16.68
C PRO A 449 -10.51 -3.86 15.46
N TYR A 450 -9.29 -3.67 14.96
CA TYR A 450 -8.96 -2.72 13.89
C TYR A 450 -8.64 -3.38 12.57
N LEU A 451 -8.44 -4.71 12.54
CA LEU A 451 -8.21 -5.47 11.32
C LEU A 451 -9.54 -5.82 10.64
N LEU A 452 -9.52 -5.88 9.31
CA LEU A 452 -10.63 -6.33 8.49
C LEU A 452 -10.29 -7.65 7.81
N ASP A 453 -11.30 -8.47 7.56
CA ASP A 453 -11.17 -9.64 6.71
C ASP A 453 -10.91 -9.22 5.26
N ARG A 454 -10.01 -9.91 4.59
CA ARG A 454 -9.69 -9.73 3.18
C ARG A 454 -9.85 -11.05 2.45
N PRO A 455 -11.06 -11.37 1.96
CA PRO A 455 -11.29 -12.58 1.19
C PRO A 455 -10.52 -12.52 -0.14
N SER A 456 -10.28 -13.68 -0.73
CA SER A 456 -9.66 -13.75 -2.05
C SER A 456 -10.48 -12.99 -3.10
N GLN A 457 -9.84 -12.05 -3.78
CA GLN A 457 -10.46 -11.23 -4.81
C GLN A 457 -10.01 -11.63 -6.21
N LYS A 458 -10.73 -11.19 -7.24
CA LYS A 458 -10.37 -11.38 -8.65
C LYS A 458 -9.53 -10.20 -9.14
N TRP A 459 -8.71 -10.44 -10.15
CA TRP A 459 -8.13 -9.38 -10.95
C TRP A 459 -9.24 -8.63 -11.68
N THR A 460 -9.28 -7.31 -11.54
CA THR A 460 -10.34 -6.44 -12.05
C THR A 460 -9.73 -5.30 -12.85
N GLU A 461 -10.22 -5.09 -14.06
CA GLU A 461 -9.85 -3.93 -14.87
C GLU A 461 -10.70 -2.74 -14.48
N PHE A 462 -10.05 -1.58 -14.31
CA PHE A 462 -10.66 -0.29 -14.07
C PHE A 462 -10.22 0.67 -15.16
N SER A 463 -11.20 1.40 -15.70
CA SER A 463 -10.99 2.44 -16.70
C SER A 463 -11.64 3.73 -16.24
N ILE A 464 -11.19 4.85 -16.77
CA ILE A 464 -11.90 6.11 -16.61
C ILE A 464 -13.34 5.98 -17.13
N THR A 465 -14.28 6.70 -16.51
CA THR A 465 -15.68 6.69 -16.93
C THR A 465 -16.26 8.10 -16.94
N ASP A 466 -17.13 8.39 -17.90
CA ASP A 466 -17.91 9.63 -17.94
C ASP A 466 -19.28 9.47 -17.25
N GLY A 467 -19.49 8.34 -16.58
CA GLY A 467 -20.71 8.06 -15.81
C GLY A 467 -21.93 7.63 -16.65
N THR A 468 -21.83 7.66 -17.98
CA THR A 468 -22.94 7.33 -18.88
C THR A 468 -23.14 5.83 -19.12
N ASP A 469 -22.10 5.03 -18.91
CA ASP A 469 -22.07 3.59 -19.22
C ASP A 469 -22.51 2.69 -18.05
N LEU A 470 -22.67 3.26 -16.85
CA LEU A 470 -23.04 2.50 -15.66
C LEU A 470 -24.57 2.52 -15.48
N LYS A 471 -25.23 1.38 -15.65
CA LYS A 471 -26.66 1.24 -15.37
C LYS A 471 -26.92 1.50 -13.89
N THR A 472 -27.58 2.62 -13.59
CA THR A 472 -27.88 3.09 -12.23
C THR A 472 -29.03 2.31 -11.60
N ASN A 473 -28.89 1.88 -10.35
CA ASN A 473 -29.99 1.45 -9.50
C ASN A 473 -30.00 2.33 -8.24
N SER A 474 -31.14 2.93 -7.91
CA SER A 474 -31.27 4.02 -6.93
C SER A 474 -31.31 3.59 -5.46
N ASN A 475 -31.13 2.32 -5.14
CA ASN A 475 -31.16 1.81 -3.75
C ASN A 475 -29.78 1.40 -3.28
N PHE A 476 -28.98 2.38 -2.87
CA PHE A 476 -27.70 2.15 -2.22
C PHE A 476 -27.95 2.00 -0.70
N THR A 477 -27.69 0.81 -0.17
CA THR A 477 -27.49 0.61 1.27
C THR A 477 -25.98 0.59 1.51
N ASP A 478 -25.50 1.53 2.32
CA ASP A 478 -24.11 1.57 2.76
C ASP A 478 -23.72 0.20 3.31
N TRP A 479 -22.64 -0.38 2.78
CA TRP A 479 -22.00 -1.51 3.40
C TRP A 479 -21.24 -0.98 4.62
N ASN A 480 -21.91 -1.00 5.77
CA ASN A 480 -21.31 -0.65 7.04
C ASN A 480 -20.34 -1.76 7.45
N TYR A 481 -19.06 -1.60 7.14
CA TYR A 481 -18.00 -2.20 7.90
C TYR A 481 -17.82 -1.34 9.17
N GLU A 482 -18.67 -1.53 10.17
CA GLU A 482 -18.44 -0.91 11.46
C GLU A 482 -17.27 -1.62 12.14
N ILE A 483 -16.21 -0.86 12.41
CA ILE A 483 -15.20 -1.26 13.38
C ILE A 483 -15.88 -1.11 14.74
N ASP A 484 -16.04 -2.23 15.46
CA ASP A 484 -16.55 -2.23 16.83
C ASP A 484 -15.49 -1.61 17.76
N GLY A 485 -15.47 -0.27 17.81
CA GLY A 485 -14.54 0.53 18.63
C GLY A 485 -14.98 0.69 20.08
N SER A 486 -15.99 -0.05 20.56
CA SER A 486 -16.49 0.05 21.94
C SER A 486 -15.73 -0.87 22.90
N THR A 487 -14.45 -0.62 23.12
CA THR A 487 -13.77 -1.08 24.33
C THR A 487 -13.44 0.09 25.23
N ASP A 488 -14.44 0.54 26.00
CA ASP A 488 -14.23 1.29 27.23
C ASP A 488 -13.32 0.47 28.15
N MET A 489 -12.08 0.92 28.31
CA MET A 489 -11.18 0.43 29.35
C MET A 489 -11.67 0.89 30.73
N HIS A 490 -12.78 0.37 31.19
CA HIS A 490 -13.15 0.41 32.61
C HIS A 490 -12.82 -0.93 33.25
N THR A 491 -11.79 -0.90 34.10
CA THR A 491 -11.47 -1.95 35.09
C THR A 491 -12.71 -2.35 35.87
N LYS A 492 -13.31 -3.48 35.51
CA LYS A 492 -14.26 -4.17 36.39
C LYS A 492 -13.51 -5.18 37.23
N THR A 493 -13.32 -4.84 38.50
CA THR A 493 -13.00 -5.81 39.57
C THR A 493 -14.12 -6.82 39.65
N ASN A 494 -13.85 -8.07 39.24
CA ASN A 494 -14.77 -9.18 39.40
C ASN A 494 -14.67 -9.75 40.84
N THR A 495 -15.68 -9.48 41.66
CA THR A 495 -16.01 -10.30 42.83
C THR A 495 -16.77 -11.53 42.35
N SER A 496 -16.11 -12.68 42.44
CA SER A 496 -16.71 -13.98 42.15
C SER A 496 -17.59 -14.47 43.27
N THR A 497 -18.87 -14.72 43.01
CA THR A 497 -19.71 -15.59 43.83
C THR A 497 -19.79 -16.98 43.21
N HIS A 498 -19.29 -17.95 43.94
CA HIS A 498 -19.38 -19.38 43.63
C HIS A 498 -20.83 -19.87 43.53
N LYS A 499 -21.14 -20.62 42.47
CA LYS A 499 -22.16 -21.67 42.52
C LYS A 499 -21.59 -22.99 41.97
N ASN A 500 -21.56 -23.98 42.91
CA ASN A 500 -21.23 -25.37 42.68
C ASN A 500 -22.17 -26.08 41.71
N THR A 501 -21.64 -26.91 40.82
CA THR A 501 -22.28 -28.19 40.45
C THR A 501 -21.22 -29.26 40.13
N LYS A 502 -21.55 -30.45 40.60
CA LYS A 502 -20.72 -31.64 40.81
C LYS A 502 -20.46 -32.47 39.53
N THR A 503 -19.29 -33.10 39.54
CA THR A 503 -18.96 -34.51 39.24
C THR A 503 -18.87 -35.00 37.80
N ARG A 504 -17.65 -35.45 37.42
CA ARG A 504 -17.35 -36.88 37.19
C ARG A 504 -15.85 -37.16 37.06
N ARG A 505 -15.38 -38.09 37.92
CA ARG A 505 -14.04 -38.69 37.95
C ARG A 505 -13.80 -39.63 36.77
N ARG A 506 -12.50 -39.74 36.35
CA ARG A 506 -11.73 -40.98 36.00
C ARG A 506 -10.51 -40.54 35.17
N ARG A 507 -9.28 -41.04 35.29
CA ARG A 507 -8.55 -42.02 36.11
C ARG A 507 -7.06 -41.75 35.90
N LEU A 508 -6.28 -41.92 36.94
CA LEU A 508 -4.81 -41.93 36.97
C LEU A 508 -4.20 -42.95 36.01
N PHE A 509 -3.02 -42.62 35.47
CA PHE A 509 -1.97 -43.63 35.26
C PHE A 509 -0.64 -43.09 35.78
N LYS A 510 -0.15 -43.79 36.83
CA LYS A 510 1.21 -43.74 37.37
C LYS A 510 2.13 -44.50 36.42
N ARG A 511 3.35 -43.96 36.15
CA ARG A 511 4.53 -44.82 35.93
C ARG A 511 5.81 -44.13 36.43
N LYS A 512 6.33 -44.76 37.38
CA LYS A 512 7.62 -45.03 38.02
C LYS A 512 8.88 -44.47 37.37
N ASN A 513 9.67 -43.86 38.26
CA ASN A 513 11.12 -43.64 38.17
C ASN A 513 11.90 -44.95 37.99
N LYS A 514 13.00 -44.89 37.24
CA LYS A 514 14.23 -45.58 37.57
C LYS A 514 15.44 -44.75 37.15
N ASN A 515 16.25 -44.43 38.14
CA ASN A 515 17.61 -43.91 38.07
C ASN A 515 18.53 -44.87 37.33
N THR A 516 19.54 -44.30 36.64
CA THR A 516 20.95 -44.67 36.93
C THR A 516 21.90 -43.67 36.30
N MET A 517 22.83 -43.22 37.10
CA MET A 517 24.02 -42.43 36.76
C MET A 517 24.97 -43.22 35.84
N SER A 518 25.73 -42.57 34.99
CA SER A 518 27.16 -42.71 34.89
C SER A 518 27.83 -41.61 34.08
N SER A 519 28.83 -40.99 34.65
CA SER A 519 29.83 -40.05 34.21
C SER A 519 30.77 -40.59 33.14
N LYS A 520 31.27 -39.71 32.25
CA LYS A 520 32.70 -39.40 31.88
C LYS A 520 32.71 -38.59 30.58
N VAL A 521 33.10 -37.35 30.66
CA VAL A 521 34.36 -36.72 30.32
C VAL A 521 35.10 -37.33 29.08
N ILE A 522 35.07 -36.65 28.00
CA ILE A 522 36.17 -35.95 27.32
C ILE A 522 35.55 -34.84 26.48
#